data_6a962e9ae801179ef73fd6795b20febd
#
_entry.id   6a962e9ae801179ef73fd6795b20febd
#
_cell.length_a   1.000
_cell.length_b   1.000
_cell.length_c   1.000
_cell.angle_alpha   90.00
_cell.angle_beta   90.00
_cell.angle_gamma   90.00
#
_symmetry.space_group_name_H-M   'P 1'
#
loop_
_entity.id
_entity.type
_entity.pdbx_description
1 polymer ?
#
loop_
_entity_poly.entity_id
_entity_poly.type
_entity_poly.pdbx_seq_one_letter_code
_entity_poly.pdbx_strand_id
1 'polypeptide(L)'
;MTDSSLNPTSQDAIDLKACPNIVVADAARIRTVTIDRPEAKGAMRGDMWSALGDALADANDNPAVAVVVLTGTGDAFCAGVDLTEMAEIAMGTGVADAHAFPKLADTMSTFAKPLLVAVNGIGVGFGATVLGFADLAFMASTARVKCPFTRLGVAPELASSHTFPALIGRQNASWALLSSEWLSAEECEDMGLVFRVCEPDDLLAVTMEHARVLAAKPISSLVESKRAILAGMAPQIAAARQREDEAFQRLLGTPENLEAMTAFAEKREPDFTGLG
;
A
#
# COMPACT_ATOMS: atom_id res chain seq x y z
N MET A 1 -33.78 28.87 -24.34
CA MET A 1 -32.61 29.58 -23.81
C MET A 1 -31.84 28.58 -22.99
N THR A 2 -30.83 28.04 -23.63
CA THR A 2 -29.93 26.98 -23.11
C THR A 2 -28.83 27.66 -22.34
N ASP A 3 -28.79 27.46 -21.02
CA ASP A 3 -27.66 27.91 -20.21
C ASP A 3 -26.65 26.78 -20.15
N SER A 4 -25.62 26.92 -20.99
CA SER A 4 -24.45 26.06 -21.08
C SER A 4 -23.29 26.72 -20.34
N SER A 5 -23.17 26.51 -19.03
CA SER A 5 -21.95 26.90 -18.30
C SER A 5 -21.77 26.14 -17.00
N LEU A 6 -21.51 24.85 -17.10
CA LEU A 6 -20.79 24.13 -16.04
C LEU A 6 -19.58 23.44 -16.67
N ASN A 7 -18.60 24.25 -16.96
CA ASN A 7 -17.25 23.77 -17.22
C ASN A 7 -16.57 23.61 -15.87
N PRO A 8 -16.20 22.40 -15.42
CA PRO A 8 -15.37 22.24 -14.21
C PRO A 8 -13.94 22.58 -14.58
N THR A 9 -13.58 23.85 -14.45
CA THR A 9 -12.22 24.31 -14.54
C THR A 9 -11.51 24.13 -13.20
N SER A 10 -10.26 23.72 -13.32
CA SER A 10 -9.19 23.59 -12.34
C SER A 10 -9.24 22.34 -11.46
N GLN A 11 -8.56 21.27 -11.91
CA GLN A 11 -7.81 20.41 -11.04
C GLN A 11 -6.77 21.31 -10.35
N ASP A 12 -7.04 21.72 -9.11
CA ASP A 12 -6.02 22.24 -8.22
C ASP A 12 -5.11 21.05 -7.87
N ALA A 13 -4.06 20.86 -8.68
CA ALA A 13 -3.00 19.93 -8.34
C ALA A 13 -2.35 20.45 -7.06
N ILE A 14 -2.44 19.68 -5.98
CA ILE A 14 -1.76 20.00 -4.74
C ILE A 14 -0.27 19.96 -5.07
N ASP A 15 0.42 21.05 -4.79
CA ASP A 15 1.88 21.13 -4.88
C ASP A 15 2.49 20.34 -3.72
N LEU A 16 2.29 19.02 -3.75
CA LEU A 16 2.98 18.08 -2.89
C LEU A 16 4.42 18.08 -3.37
N LYS A 17 5.30 18.66 -2.60
CA LYS A 17 6.73 18.83 -2.86
C LYS A 17 7.28 17.70 -3.72
N ALA A 18 7.21 17.95 -5.02
CA ALA A 18 7.97 17.39 -6.14
C ALA A 18 8.43 15.92 -6.05
N CYS A 19 7.51 14.97 -5.82
CA CYS A 19 7.74 13.61 -6.26
C CYS A 19 6.87 13.33 -7.49
N PRO A 20 7.41 13.36 -8.70
CA PRO A 20 6.62 13.19 -9.93
C PRO A 20 5.99 11.78 -10.04
N ASN A 21 6.49 10.83 -9.25
CA ASN A 21 6.02 9.45 -9.24
C ASN A 21 4.85 9.19 -8.27
N ILE A 22 4.42 10.20 -7.51
CA ILE A 22 3.17 10.16 -6.73
C ILE A 22 2.26 11.26 -7.26
N VAL A 23 1.31 10.87 -8.07
CA VAL A 23 0.37 11.80 -8.71
C VAL A 23 -0.90 11.90 -7.87
N VAL A 24 -1.28 13.12 -7.52
CA VAL A 24 -2.48 13.39 -6.71
C VAL A 24 -3.47 14.20 -7.54
N ALA A 25 -4.73 13.77 -7.53
CA ALA A 25 -5.82 14.46 -8.21
C ALA A 25 -7.08 14.45 -7.33
N ASP A 26 -7.69 15.63 -7.12
CA ASP A 26 -8.91 15.79 -6.35
C ASP A 26 -10.09 16.09 -7.28
N ALA A 27 -11.15 15.31 -7.18
CA ALA A 27 -12.40 15.53 -7.91
C ALA A 27 -13.59 15.00 -7.12
N ALA A 28 -14.70 15.74 -7.07
CA ALA A 28 -15.94 15.30 -6.45
C ALA A 28 -15.78 14.78 -5.01
N ARG A 29 -14.94 15.43 -4.21
CA ARG A 29 -14.58 15.07 -2.82
C ARG A 29 -13.82 13.75 -2.70
N ILE A 30 -13.25 13.25 -3.79
CA ILE A 30 -12.41 12.05 -3.83
C ILE A 30 -11.01 12.49 -4.23
N ARG A 31 -10.02 12.08 -3.45
CA ARG A 31 -8.61 12.17 -3.81
C ARG A 31 -8.17 10.86 -4.43
N THR A 32 -7.65 10.91 -5.63
CA THR A 32 -6.94 9.78 -6.24
C THR A 32 -5.44 10.00 -6.06
N VAL A 33 -4.78 9.02 -5.48
CA VAL A 33 -3.31 8.96 -5.36
C VAL A 33 -2.83 7.82 -6.24
N THR A 34 -1.98 8.15 -7.21
CA THR A 34 -1.46 7.17 -8.17
C THR A 34 0.04 7.00 -8.00
N ILE A 35 0.48 5.76 -7.80
CA ILE A 35 1.90 5.39 -7.87
C ILE A 35 2.27 5.33 -9.35
N ASP A 36 2.95 6.37 -9.84
CA ASP A 36 3.24 6.56 -11.27
C ASP A 36 4.72 6.34 -11.56
N ARG A 37 5.12 5.06 -11.59
CA ARG A 37 6.47 4.64 -11.92
C ARG A 37 6.45 3.29 -12.67
N PRO A 38 5.82 3.26 -13.86
CA PRO A 38 5.59 2.01 -14.60
C PRO A 38 6.89 1.32 -15.01
N GLU A 39 7.97 2.06 -15.31
CA GLU A 39 9.28 1.54 -15.68
C GLU A 39 9.95 0.69 -14.59
N ALA A 40 9.59 0.94 -13.32
CA ALA A 40 10.05 0.17 -12.17
C ALA A 40 8.91 -0.58 -11.47
N LYS A 41 7.77 -0.80 -12.17
CA LYS A 41 6.60 -1.51 -11.64
C LYS A 41 6.08 -0.93 -10.31
N GLY A 42 6.14 0.38 -10.17
CA GLY A 42 5.72 1.06 -8.96
C GLY A 42 6.63 0.81 -7.74
N ALA A 43 7.89 0.42 -7.93
CA ALA A 43 8.84 0.31 -6.82
C ALA A 43 9.04 1.67 -6.15
N MET A 44 8.99 1.69 -4.82
CA MET A 44 8.92 2.89 -4.00
C MET A 44 10.30 3.27 -3.46
N ARG A 45 10.69 4.52 -3.70
CA ARG A 45 11.88 5.14 -3.13
C ARG A 45 11.52 5.99 -1.92
N GLY A 46 12.52 6.48 -1.20
CA GLY A 46 12.35 7.32 -0.01
C GLY A 46 11.48 8.56 -0.25
N ASP A 47 11.68 9.26 -1.39
CA ASP A 47 10.89 10.43 -1.79
C ASP A 47 9.42 10.08 -2.07
N MET A 48 9.16 8.89 -2.63
CA MET A 48 7.80 8.41 -2.90
C MET A 48 7.06 8.02 -1.62
N TRP A 49 7.74 7.38 -0.66
CA TRP A 49 7.16 7.09 0.66
C TRP A 49 6.73 8.37 1.36
N SER A 50 7.60 9.38 1.37
CA SER A 50 7.33 10.68 1.96
C SER A 50 6.15 11.37 1.28
N ALA A 51 6.12 11.39 -0.07
CA ALA A 51 5.06 12.03 -0.84
C ALA A 51 3.70 11.34 -0.64
N LEU A 52 3.67 9.99 -0.58
CA LEU A 52 2.45 9.24 -0.28
C LEU A 52 1.95 9.56 1.14
N GLY A 53 2.85 9.59 2.11
CA GLY A 53 2.52 9.96 3.49
C GLY A 53 1.95 11.37 3.59
N ASP A 54 2.57 12.33 2.92
CA ASP A 54 2.10 13.73 2.89
C ASP A 54 0.75 13.87 2.18
N ALA A 55 0.52 13.12 1.08
CA ALA A 55 -0.76 13.11 0.37
C ALA A 55 -1.91 12.57 1.24
N LEU A 56 -1.65 11.54 2.04
CA LEU A 56 -2.62 10.99 2.99
C LEU A 56 -2.84 11.93 4.18
N ALA A 57 -1.79 12.51 4.74
CA ALA A 57 -1.89 13.45 5.85
C ALA A 57 -2.70 14.68 5.45
N ASP A 58 -2.39 15.28 4.30
CA ASP A 58 -3.18 16.39 3.76
C ASP A 58 -4.64 15.97 3.51
N ALA A 59 -4.88 14.80 2.91
CA ALA A 59 -6.25 14.31 2.70
C ALA A 59 -7.02 14.18 4.01
N ASN A 60 -6.36 13.78 5.10
CA ASN A 60 -6.97 13.63 6.41
C ASN A 60 -7.49 14.96 6.95
N ASP A 61 -6.72 16.03 6.76
CA ASP A 61 -7.03 17.36 7.28
C ASP A 61 -7.87 18.20 6.30
N ASN A 62 -7.88 17.87 5.02
CA ASN A 62 -8.55 18.65 3.97
C ASN A 62 -10.08 18.44 4.00
N PRO A 63 -10.89 19.48 4.33
CA PRO A 63 -12.36 19.36 4.39
C PRO A 63 -13.00 19.12 3.02
N ALA A 64 -12.30 19.37 1.92
CA ALA A 64 -12.79 19.10 0.57
C ALA A 64 -12.66 17.62 0.16
N VAL A 65 -11.85 16.84 0.87
CA VAL A 65 -11.63 15.41 0.60
C VAL A 65 -12.43 14.56 1.59
N ALA A 66 -13.27 13.68 1.09
CA ALA A 66 -14.06 12.74 1.91
C ALA A 66 -13.54 11.30 1.83
N VAL A 67 -12.92 10.93 0.72
CA VAL A 67 -12.46 9.56 0.40
C VAL A 67 -11.13 9.64 -0.32
N VAL A 68 -10.25 8.68 -0.06
CA VAL A 68 -9.01 8.50 -0.82
C VAL A 68 -9.08 7.19 -1.61
N VAL A 69 -8.64 7.22 -2.87
CA VAL A 69 -8.40 6.06 -3.72
C VAL A 69 -6.92 5.98 -4.04
N LEU A 70 -6.28 4.86 -3.70
CA LEU A 70 -4.88 4.56 -4.03
C LEU A 70 -4.83 3.54 -5.16
N THR A 71 -4.05 3.81 -6.20
CA THR A 71 -3.84 2.91 -7.34
C THR A 71 -2.44 3.05 -7.91
N GLY A 72 -2.08 2.24 -8.90
CA GLY A 72 -0.84 2.31 -9.64
C GLY A 72 -1.05 2.59 -11.14
N THR A 73 0.04 2.78 -11.87
CA THR A 73 0.05 2.98 -13.33
C THR A 73 0.64 1.77 -14.04
N GLY A 74 0.08 1.44 -15.22
CA GLY A 74 0.56 0.34 -16.06
C GLY A 74 0.14 -1.04 -15.57
N ASP A 75 1.04 -2.01 -15.66
CA ASP A 75 0.81 -3.43 -15.34
C ASP A 75 1.16 -3.82 -13.89
N ALA A 76 1.48 -2.84 -13.06
CA ALA A 76 1.80 -3.03 -11.66
C ALA A 76 1.09 -2.01 -10.79
N PHE A 77 0.70 -2.44 -9.60
CA PHE A 77 0.23 -1.56 -8.55
C PHE A 77 1.41 -0.96 -7.77
N CYS A 78 2.20 -1.83 -7.13
CA CYS A 78 3.38 -1.43 -6.36
C CYS A 78 4.28 -2.64 -6.12
N ALA A 79 5.51 -2.61 -6.62
CA ALA A 79 6.50 -3.69 -6.41
C ALA A 79 7.21 -3.62 -5.04
N GLY A 80 6.76 -2.76 -4.13
CA GLY A 80 7.38 -2.59 -2.81
C GLY A 80 8.58 -1.66 -2.84
N VAL A 81 9.52 -1.87 -1.93
CA VAL A 81 10.74 -1.05 -1.82
C VAL A 81 11.62 -1.16 -3.07
N ASP A 82 12.22 -0.05 -3.48
CA ASP A 82 13.23 -0.06 -4.55
C ASP A 82 14.54 -0.67 -4.05
N LEU A 83 14.80 -1.91 -4.46
CA LEU A 83 15.99 -2.65 -4.06
C LEU A 83 17.28 -2.05 -4.63
N THR A 84 17.21 -1.27 -5.72
CA THR A 84 18.36 -0.54 -6.25
C THR A 84 18.75 0.58 -5.31
N GLU A 85 17.77 1.38 -4.85
CA GLU A 85 18.02 2.40 -3.82
C GLU A 85 18.56 1.79 -2.52
N MET A 86 18.01 0.66 -2.09
CA MET A 86 18.53 -0.05 -0.92
C MET A 86 19.99 -0.48 -1.09
N ALA A 87 20.37 -0.97 -2.26
CA ALA A 87 21.75 -1.35 -2.55
C ALA A 87 22.68 -0.13 -2.57
N GLU A 88 22.25 1.00 -3.15
CA GLU A 88 23.01 2.26 -3.15
C GLU A 88 23.22 2.79 -1.73
N ILE A 89 22.20 2.71 -0.88
CA ILE A 89 22.30 3.08 0.55
C ILE A 89 23.31 2.16 1.26
N ALA A 90 23.23 0.86 1.06
CA ALA A 90 24.12 -0.11 1.67
C ALA A 90 25.59 0.09 1.25
N MET A 91 25.83 0.55 0.00
CA MET A 91 27.16 0.89 -0.51
C MET A 91 27.64 2.30 -0.10
N GLY A 92 26.81 3.07 0.60
CA GLY A 92 27.13 4.46 1.02
C GLY A 92 27.11 5.47 -0.14
N THR A 93 26.52 5.13 -1.27
CA THR A 93 26.38 6.00 -2.45
C THR A 93 24.99 6.64 -2.55
N GLY A 94 24.01 6.14 -1.80
CA GLY A 94 22.65 6.67 -1.70
C GLY A 94 22.40 7.43 -0.40
N VAL A 95 21.35 8.27 -0.40
CA VAL A 95 20.87 8.99 0.79
C VAL A 95 19.62 8.28 1.30
N ALA A 96 19.73 7.67 2.48
CA ALA A 96 18.57 7.05 3.13
C ALA A 96 17.70 8.11 3.81
N ASP A 97 16.42 8.14 3.48
CA ASP A 97 15.42 8.67 4.41
C ASP A 97 14.84 7.50 5.22
N ALA A 98 15.57 7.12 6.27
CA ALA A 98 15.18 6.02 7.15
C ALA A 98 13.84 6.27 7.88
N HIS A 99 13.30 7.48 7.80
CA HIS A 99 12.06 7.87 8.45
C HIS A 99 10.86 7.90 7.50
N ALA A 100 11.07 7.83 6.18
CA ALA A 100 10.00 7.97 5.19
C ALA A 100 8.92 6.90 5.33
N PHE A 101 9.32 5.62 5.32
CA PHE A 101 8.38 4.51 5.48
C PHE A 101 7.74 4.43 6.87
N PRO A 102 8.48 4.55 7.99
CA PRO A 102 7.89 4.66 9.33
C PRO A 102 6.85 5.78 9.45
N LYS A 103 7.13 6.98 8.90
CA LYS A 103 6.18 8.11 8.88
C LYS A 103 4.91 7.78 8.08
N LEU A 104 5.04 7.16 6.92
CA LEU A 104 3.89 6.69 6.15
C LEU A 104 3.05 5.69 6.96
N ALA A 105 3.70 4.72 7.61
CA ALA A 105 3.02 3.72 8.43
C ALA A 105 2.29 4.36 9.64
N ASP A 106 2.85 5.43 10.25
CA ASP A 106 2.18 6.23 11.26
C ASP A 106 0.94 6.92 10.71
N THR A 107 1.08 7.58 9.54
CA THR A 107 -0.02 8.25 8.86
C THR A 107 -1.14 7.27 8.52
N MET A 108 -0.82 6.10 7.97
CA MET A 108 -1.81 5.06 7.63
C MET A 108 -2.51 4.52 8.87
N SER A 109 -1.78 4.31 9.98
CA SER A 109 -2.34 3.80 11.24
C SER A 109 -3.35 4.75 11.88
N THR A 110 -3.29 6.03 11.55
CA THR A 110 -4.15 7.09 12.10
C THR A 110 -5.09 7.70 11.04
N PHE A 111 -5.06 7.19 9.81
CA PHE A 111 -5.86 7.73 8.71
C PHE A 111 -7.35 7.54 8.95
N ALA A 112 -8.06 8.65 9.15
CA ALA A 112 -9.44 8.62 9.64
C ALA A 112 -10.51 8.55 8.55
N LYS A 113 -10.19 8.91 7.29
CA LYS A 113 -11.15 8.91 6.18
C LYS A 113 -11.16 7.56 5.47
N PRO A 114 -12.21 7.19 4.73
CA PRO A 114 -12.21 5.98 3.93
C PRO A 114 -11.04 5.94 2.95
N LEU A 115 -10.30 4.82 2.96
CA LEU A 115 -9.23 4.49 2.03
C LEU A 115 -9.66 3.31 1.16
N LEU A 116 -9.79 3.54 -0.13
CA LEU A 116 -10.03 2.51 -1.12
C LEU A 116 -8.73 2.21 -1.86
N VAL A 117 -8.44 0.95 -2.11
CA VAL A 117 -7.26 0.53 -2.87
C VAL A 117 -7.71 -0.19 -4.13
N ALA A 118 -7.22 0.25 -5.30
CA ALA A 118 -7.45 -0.37 -6.59
C ALA A 118 -6.15 -1.01 -7.09
N VAL A 119 -6.02 -2.33 -6.92
CA VAL A 119 -4.84 -3.11 -7.31
C VAL A 119 -4.92 -3.43 -8.79
N ASN A 120 -4.32 -2.59 -9.63
CA ASN A 120 -4.38 -2.69 -11.09
C ASN A 120 -3.43 -3.74 -11.68
N GLY A 121 -2.50 -4.30 -10.90
CA GLY A 121 -1.52 -5.26 -11.37
C GLY A 121 -0.72 -5.88 -10.23
N ILE A 122 0.58 -6.08 -10.45
CA ILE A 122 1.48 -6.70 -9.47
C ILE A 122 1.56 -5.84 -8.19
N GLY A 123 1.33 -6.48 -7.02
CA GLY A 123 1.57 -5.90 -5.69
C GLY A 123 2.54 -6.74 -4.87
N VAL A 124 3.65 -6.17 -4.38
CA VAL A 124 4.67 -6.89 -3.60
C VAL A 124 5.04 -6.11 -2.35
N GLY A 125 5.26 -6.78 -1.24
CA GLY A 125 5.57 -6.14 0.04
C GLY A 125 4.48 -5.14 0.42
N PHE A 126 4.81 -3.84 0.48
CA PHE A 126 3.83 -2.77 0.70
C PHE A 126 2.62 -2.87 -0.25
N GLY A 127 2.83 -3.24 -1.53
CA GLY A 127 1.74 -3.41 -2.48
C GLY A 127 0.73 -4.52 -2.10
N ALA A 128 1.11 -5.43 -1.21
CA ALA A 128 0.21 -6.40 -0.60
C ALA A 128 -0.25 -5.94 0.79
N THR A 129 0.67 -5.48 1.65
CA THR A 129 0.38 -5.19 3.07
C THR A 129 -0.50 -3.96 3.27
N VAL A 130 -0.50 -3.02 2.31
CA VAL A 130 -1.42 -1.86 2.30
C VAL A 130 -2.90 -2.27 2.30
N LEU A 131 -3.22 -3.46 1.79
CA LEU A 131 -4.58 -4.01 1.79
C LEU A 131 -5.13 -4.21 3.20
N GLY A 132 -4.25 -4.44 4.19
CA GLY A 132 -4.63 -4.53 5.60
C GLY A 132 -5.12 -3.19 6.20
N PHE A 133 -4.91 -2.07 5.52
CA PHE A 133 -5.39 -0.74 5.91
C PHE A 133 -6.51 -0.20 5.01
N ALA A 134 -6.81 -0.90 3.91
CA ALA A 134 -7.90 -0.51 3.03
C ALA A 134 -9.26 -0.76 3.71
N ASP A 135 -10.16 0.22 3.63
CA ASP A 135 -11.55 0.01 4.03
C ASP A 135 -12.31 -0.81 2.97
N LEU A 136 -11.95 -0.63 1.69
CA LEU A 136 -12.36 -1.47 0.58
C LEU A 136 -11.18 -1.65 -0.37
N ALA A 137 -10.89 -2.89 -0.74
CA ALA A 137 -9.87 -3.21 -1.73
C ALA A 137 -10.52 -3.82 -2.99
N PHE A 138 -10.15 -3.32 -4.15
CA PHE A 138 -10.56 -3.82 -5.46
C PHE A 138 -9.33 -4.32 -6.19
N MET A 139 -9.47 -5.39 -6.96
CA MET A 139 -8.33 -6.00 -7.63
C MET A 139 -8.68 -6.39 -9.07
N ALA A 140 -7.81 -6.10 -10.01
CA ALA A 140 -7.97 -6.56 -11.37
C ALA A 140 -7.83 -8.09 -11.43
N SER A 141 -8.65 -8.77 -12.24
CA SER A 141 -8.64 -10.24 -12.38
C SER A 141 -7.28 -10.81 -12.82
N THR A 142 -6.46 -9.99 -13.46
CA THR A 142 -5.10 -10.34 -13.89
C THR A 142 -4.01 -9.97 -12.86
N ALA A 143 -4.38 -9.27 -11.80
CA ALA A 143 -3.43 -8.86 -10.77
C ALA A 143 -3.09 -10.01 -9.81
N ARG A 144 -1.96 -9.85 -9.13
CA ARG A 144 -1.51 -10.79 -8.09
C ARG A 144 -0.68 -10.06 -7.06
N VAL A 145 -0.72 -10.54 -5.82
CA VAL A 145 0.05 -9.95 -4.72
C VAL A 145 0.97 -10.98 -4.08
N LYS A 146 2.01 -10.48 -3.40
CA LYS A 146 3.02 -11.31 -2.74
C LYS A 146 3.61 -10.61 -1.53
N CYS A 147 3.76 -11.35 -0.42
CA CYS A 147 4.50 -10.92 0.76
C CYS A 147 5.87 -11.63 0.80
N PRO A 148 6.97 -11.02 0.31
CA PRO A 148 8.22 -11.72 0.06
C PRO A 148 9.14 -11.83 1.29
N PHE A 149 8.63 -11.57 2.50
CA PHE A 149 9.44 -11.35 3.70
C PHE A 149 10.35 -12.51 4.05
N THR A 150 9.83 -13.73 4.13
CA THR A 150 10.61 -14.92 4.47
C THR A 150 11.64 -15.27 3.38
N ARG A 151 11.30 -15.01 2.11
CA ARG A 151 12.24 -15.17 0.99
C ARG A 151 13.38 -14.15 1.03
N LEU A 152 13.13 -12.97 1.60
CA LEU A 152 14.14 -11.92 1.79
C LEU A 152 14.86 -12.04 3.13
N GLY A 153 14.56 -13.07 3.94
CA GLY A 153 15.16 -13.27 5.25
C GLY A 153 14.83 -12.13 6.24
N VAL A 154 13.63 -11.51 6.10
CA VAL A 154 13.17 -10.43 6.97
C VAL A 154 11.81 -10.73 7.57
N ALA A 155 11.37 -9.93 8.55
CA ALA A 155 10.06 -9.99 9.15
C ALA A 155 9.00 -9.24 8.30
N PRO A 156 7.70 -9.55 8.48
CA PRO A 156 6.59 -8.75 7.94
C PRO A 156 6.67 -7.28 8.39
N GLU A 157 5.94 -6.42 7.69
CA GLU A 157 5.90 -4.98 7.95
C GLU A 157 4.45 -4.45 7.90
N LEU A 158 4.27 -3.16 8.21
CA LEU A 158 3.00 -2.42 8.13
C LEU A 158 1.87 -3.10 8.93
N ALA A 159 2.17 -3.62 10.13
CA ALA A 159 1.24 -4.36 10.98
C ALA A 159 0.54 -5.55 10.30
N SER A 160 1.07 -6.07 9.17
CA SER A 160 0.47 -7.17 8.44
C SER A 160 0.37 -8.45 9.28
N SER A 161 1.25 -8.64 10.27
CA SER A 161 1.18 -9.73 11.24
C SER A 161 -0.07 -9.67 12.14
N HIS A 162 -0.78 -8.53 12.17
CA HIS A 162 -2.06 -8.35 12.85
C HIS A 162 -3.22 -8.15 11.87
N THR A 163 -3.07 -7.25 10.90
CA THR A 163 -4.17 -6.88 10.00
C THR A 163 -4.60 -8.03 9.11
N PHE A 164 -3.67 -8.84 8.59
CA PHE A 164 -4.01 -10.00 7.76
C PHE A 164 -4.76 -11.07 8.57
N PRO A 165 -4.27 -11.56 9.74
CA PRO A 165 -5.05 -12.51 10.54
C PRO A 165 -6.44 -12.01 10.94
N ALA A 166 -6.59 -10.70 11.15
CA ALA A 166 -7.88 -10.10 11.48
C ALA A 166 -8.83 -10.06 10.27
N LEU A 167 -8.30 -9.87 9.06
CA LEU A 167 -9.07 -9.74 7.84
C LEU A 167 -9.39 -11.10 7.19
N ILE A 168 -8.39 -11.99 7.06
CA ILE A 168 -8.48 -13.24 6.29
C ILE A 168 -8.35 -14.51 7.15
N GLY A 169 -8.29 -14.36 8.46
CA GLY A 169 -8.08 -15.45 9.39
C GLY A 169 -6.64 -15.97 9.42
N ARG A 170 -6.29 -16.68 10.52
CA ARG A 170 -4.91 -17.05 10.83
C ARG A 170 -4.26 -17.94 9.76
N GLN A 171 -4.99 -18.90 9.17
CA GLN A 171 -4.39 -19.86 8.23
C GLN A 171 -4.01 -19.19 6.90
N ASN A 172 -4.93 -18.41 6.33
CA ASN A 172 -4.67 -17.66 5.09
C ASN A 172 -3.55 -16.62 5.30
N ALA A 173 -3.58 -15.91 6.44
CA ALA A 173 -2.52 -14.97 6.79
C ALA A 173 -1.16 -15.67 6.97
N SER A 174 -1.13 -16.85 7.59
CA SER A 174 0.11 -17.63 7.70
C SER A 174 0.65 -18.03 6.33
N TRP A 175 -0.22 -18.49 5.43
CA TRP A 175 0.20 -18.80 4.06
C TRP A 175 0.75 -17.56 3.36
N ALA A 176 0.01 -16.45 3.36
CA ALA A 176 0.41 -15.20 2.71
C ALA A 176 1.75 -14.66 3.22
N LEU A 177 1.97 -14.68 4.54
CA LEU A 177 3.15 -14.05 5.16
C LEU A 177 4.37 -14.98 5.28
N LEU A 178 4.18 -16.31 5.30
CA LEU A 178 5.27 -17.26 5.51
C LEU A 178 5.73 -17.94 4.23
N SER A 179 4.86 -18.14 3.23
CA SER A 179 5.21 -18.87 2.03
C SER A 179 6.02 -18.06 1.02
N SER A 180 5.85 -16.74 1.02
CA SER A 180 6.34 -15.85 -0.05
C SER A 180 5.83 -16.28 -1.45
N GLU A 181 4.69 -16.95 -1.53
CA GLU A 181 4.07 -17.32 -2.80
C GLU A 181 3.17 -16.20 -3.33
N TRP A 182 2.87 -16.26 -4.61
CA TRP A 182 1.91 -15.37 -5.23
C TRP A 182 0.49 -15.77 -4.84
N LEU A 183 -0.32 -14.78 -4.56
CA LEU A 183 -1.77 -14.90 -4.40
C LEU A 183 -2.44 -14.28 -5.62
N SER A 184 -3.26 -15.05 -6.32
CA SER A 184 -4.07 -14.57 -7.44
C SER A 184 -5.21 -13.66 -6.95
N ALA A 185 -5.84 -12.95 -7.88
CA ALA A 185 -7.00 -12.12 -7.56
C ALA A 185 -8.16 -12.95 -6.98
N GLU A 186 -8.43 -14.12 -7.55
CA GLU A 186 -9.45 -15.06 -7.10
C GLU A 186 -9.18 -15.54 -5.67
N GLU A 187 -7.95 -15.98 -5.37
CA GLU A 187 -7.56 -16.37 -4.00
C GLU A 187 -7.70 -15.21 -3.01
N CYS A 188 -7.35 -13.97 -3.42
CA CYS A 188 -7.50 -12.79 -2.58
C CYS A 188 -8.97 -12.47 -2.28
N GLU A 189 -9.88 -12.64 -3.24
CA GLU A 189 -11.32 -12.45 -3.03
C GLU A 189 -11.90 -13.56 -2.16
N ASP A 190 -11.60 -14.83 -2.45
CA ASP A 190 -12.09 -16.00 -1.71
C ASP A 190 -11.69 -15.97 -0.23
N MET A 191 -10.48 -15.52 0.09
CA MET A 191 -10.04 -15.40 1.47
C MET A 191 -10.52 -14.10 2.15
N GLY A 192 -11.06 -13.15 1.41
CA GLY A 192 -11.51 -11.86 1.92
C GLY A 192 -10.42 -10.80 2.08
N LEU A 193 -9.27 -10.96 1.42
CA LEU A 193 -8.20 -9.95 1.40
C LEU A 193 -8.60 -8.74 0.54
N VAL A 194 -9.39 -8.96 -0.50
CA VAL A 194 -10.00 -7.92 -1.31
C VAL A 194 -11.52 -8.03 -1.29
N PHE A 195 -12.18 -6.88 -1.38
CA PHE A 195 -13.63 -6.77 -1.37
C PHE A 195 -14.26 -7.28 -2.67
N ARG A 196 -13.59 -7.03 -3.81
CA ARG A 196 -14.10 -7.40 -5.13
C ARG A 196 -12.99 -7.49 -6.17
N VAL A 197 -13.07 -8.53 -7.00
CA VAL A 197 -12.31 -8.66 -8.24
C VAL A 197 -13.11 -8.06 -9.39
N CYS A 198 -12.42 -7.37 -10.30
CA CYS A 198 -12.98 -6.69 -11.47
C CYS A 198 -12.18 -7.07 -12.72
N GLU A 199 -12.78 -6.97 -13.90
CA GLU A 199 -12.00 -6.95 -15.12
C GLU A 199 -11.05 -5.76 -15.13
N PRO A 200 -9.84 -5.89 -15.71
CA PRO A 200 -8.82 -4.84 -15.64
C PRO A 200 -9.33 -3.46 -16.11
N ASP A 201 -10.09 -3.43 -17.20
CA ASP A 201 -10.62 -2.19 -17.78
C ASP A 201 -11.72 -1.55 -16.93
N ASP A 202 -12.39 -2.33 -16.08
CA ASP A 202 -13.48 -1.88 -15.21
C ASP A 202 -13.02 -1.50 -13.80
N LEU A 203 -11.82 -1.90 -13.40
CA LEU A 203 -11.32 -1.76 -12.02
C LEU A 203 -11.50 -0.36 -11.46
N LEU A 204 -10.97 0.64 -12.15
CA LEU A 204 -11.00 2.02 -11.64
C LEU A 204 -12.43 2.57 -11.67
N ALA A 205 -13.24 2.24 -12.68
CA ALA A 205 -14.63 2.69 -12.78
C ALA A 205 -15.46 2.15 -11.60
N VAL A 206 -15.33 0.86 -11.29
CA VAL A 206 -16.02 0.20 -10.15
C VAL A 206 -15.53 0.76 -8.81
N THR A 207 -14.23 0.96 -8.64
CA THR A 207 -13.67 1.58 -7.42
C THR A 207 -14.23 2.98 -7.21
N MET A 208 -14.24 3.80 -8.28
CA MET A 208 -14.74 5.17 -8.23
C MET A 208 -16.25 5.26 -8.01
N GLU A 209 -17.04 4.27 -8.45
CA GLU A 209 -18.45 4.17 -8.13
C GLU A 209 -18.66 4.04 -6.61
N HIS A 210 -17.94 3.13 -5.96
CA HIS A 210 -17.99 2.95 -4.50
C HIS A 210 -17.46 4.19 -3.76
N ALA A 211 -16.38 4.80 -4.26
CA ALA A 211 -15.85 6.04 -3.70
C ALA A 211 -16.89 7.18 -3.74
N ARG A 212 -17.64 7.33 -4.84
CA ARG A 212 -18.71 8.35 -4.95
C ARG A 212 -19.85 8.11 -3.95
N VAL A 213 -20.23 6.85 -3.71
CA VAL A 213 -21.25 6.49 -2.71
C VAL A 213 -20.83 6.96 -1.32
N LEU A 214 -19.56 6.74 -0.96
CA LEU A 214 -19.00 7.19 0.32
C LEU A 214 -18.84 8.72 0.35
N ALA A 215 -18.28 9.32 -0.70
CA ALA A 215 -18.05 10.75 -0.78
C ALA A 215 -19.33 11.59 -0.70
N ALA A 216 -20.49 11.02 -1.01
CA ALA A 216 -21.80 11.65 -0.83
C ALA A 216 -22.25 11.74 0.64
N LYS A 217 -21.55 11.09 1.58
CA LYS A 217 -21.90 11.08 3.01
C LYS A 217 -21.22 12.24 3.75
N PRO A 218 -21.71 12.61 4.95
CA PRO A 218 -21.01 13.57 5.82
C PRO A 218 -19.64 13.03 6.25
N ILE A 219 -18.59 13.82 6.09
CA ILE A 219 -17.21 13.42 6.46
C ILE A 219 -17.13 13.04 7.93
N SER A 220 -17.73 13.82 8.82
CA SER A 220 -17.75 13.52 10.26
C SER A 220 -18.35 12.15 10.56
N SER A 221 -19.44 11.78 9.86
CA SER A 221 -20.05 10.46 10.03
C SER A 221 -19.17 9.34 9.51
N LEU A 222 -18.48 9.53 8.38
CA LEU A 222 -17.53 8.55 7.84
C LEU A 222 -16.37 8.33 8.82
N VAL A 223 -15.81 9.43 9.33
CA VAL A 223 -14.68 9.40 10.28
C VAL A 223 -15.07 8.68 11.58
N GLU A 224 -16.20 9.03 12.19
CA GLU A 224 -16.64 8.40 13.44
C GLU A 224 -17.02 6.92 13.22
N SER A 225 -17.61 6.58 12.08
CA SER A 225 -17.91 5.18 11.74
C SER A 225 -16.64 4.35 11.57
N LYS A 226 -15.65 4.86 10.81
CA LYS A 226 -14.34 4.20 10.66
C LYS A 226 -13.62 4.07 12.00
N ARG A 227 -13.61 5.13 12.81
CA ARG A 227 -13.04 5.10 14.16
C ARG A 227 -13.69 4.02 15.03
N ALA A 228 -15.01 3.89 14.99
CA ALA A 228 -15.71 2.85 15.73
C ALA A 228 -15.37 1.43 15.24
N ILE A 229 -15.27 1.23 13.92
CA ILE A 229 -14.86 -0.05 13.32
C ILE A 229 -13.44 -0.44 13.77
N LEU A 230 -12.51 0.51 13.76
CA LEU A 230 -11.09 0.26 14.04
C LEU A 230 -10.72 0.39 15.52
N ALA A 231 -11.64 0.81 16.41
CA ALA A 231 -11.34 1.09 17.82
C ALA A 231 -10.69 -0.10 18.55
N GLY A 232 -11.15 -1.32 18.25
CA GLY A 232 -10.58 -2.53 18.82
C GLY A 232 -9.24 -2.96 18.24
N MET A 233 -8.84 -2.39 17.10
CA MET A 233 -7.63 -2.80 16.36
C MET A 233 -6.43 -1.86 16.58
N ALA A 234 -6.68 -0.59 16.89
CA ALA A 234 -5.62 0.41 16.95
C ALA A 234 -4.47 0.08 17.94
N PRO A 235 -4.72 -0.39 19.18
CA PRO A 235 -3.64 -0.80 20.07
C PRO A 235 -2.87 -2.02 19.57
N GLN A 236 -3.56 -2.96 18.91
CA GLN A 236 -2.97 -4.17 18.35
C GLN A 236 -2.12 -3.86 17.12
N ILE A 237 -2.54 -2.92 16.27
CA ILE A 237 -1.76 -2.42 15.13
C ILE A 237 -0.46 -1.79 15.64
N ALA A 238 -0.52 -0.91 16.64
CA ALA A 238 0.68 -0.29 17.22
C ALA A 238 1.65 -1.34 17.79
N ALA A 239 1.11 -2.31 18.54
CA ALA A 239 1.92 -3.40 19.12
C ALA A 239 2.49 -4.34 18.04
N ALA A 240 1.76 -4.58 16.94
CA ALA A 240 2.24 -5.39 15.82
C ALA A 240 3.40 -4.68 15.12
N ARG A 241 3.25 -3.41 14.79
CA ARG A 241 4.31 -2.60 14.18
C ARG A 241 5.59 -2.63 15.00
N GLN A 242 5.49 -2.39 16.31
CA GLN A 242 6.66 -2.46 17.18
C GLN A 242 7.35 -3.83 17.11
N ARG A 243 6.59 -4.93 17.19
CA ARG A 243 7.17 -6.29 17.10
C ARG A 243 7.79 -6.59 15.75
N GLU A 244 7.17 -6.11 14.67
CA GLU A 244 7.67 -6.24 13.29
C GLU A 244 8.97 -5.46 13.12
N ASP A 245 9.02 -4.20 13.56
CA ASP A 245 10.21 -3.35 13.49
C ASP A 245 11.37 -3.97 14.28
N GLU A 246 11.12 -4.44 15.51
CA GLU A 246 12.13 -5.13 16.32
C GLU A 246 12.62 -6.43 15.67
N ALA A 247 11.71 -7.20 15.05
CA ALA A 247 12.06 -8.42 14.34
C ALA A 247 12.85 -8.12 13.06
N PHE A 248 12.44 -7.10 12.30
CA PHE A 248 13.15 -6.67 11.10
C PHE A 248 14.59 -6.25 11.43
N GLN A 249 14.78 -5.45 12.48
CA GLN A 249 16.13 -5.05 12.93
C GLN A 249 17.00 -6.22 13.36
N ARG A 250 16.42 -7.27 13.97
CA ARG A 250 17.18 -8.47 14.34
C ARG A 250 17.60 -9.31 13.13
N LEU A 251 16.81 -9.29 12.07
CA LEU A 251 17.03 -10.12 10.87
C LEU A 251 17.89 -9.42 9.81
N LEU A 252 17.89 -8.09 9.81
CA LEU A 252 18.66 -7.31 8.85
C LEU A 252 20.15 -7.58 8.99
N GLY A 253 20.80 -7.98 7.88
CA GLY A 253 22.22 -8.27 7.84
C GLY A 253 22.61 -9.65 8.41
N THR A 254 21.66 -10.51 8.78
CA THR A 254 21.94 -11.92 9.11
C THR A 254 22.45 -12.67 7.88
N PRO A 255 23.11 -13.83 8.04
CA PRO A 255 23.54 -14.64 6.91
C PRO A 255 22.43 -14.95 5.91
N GLU A 256 21.21 -15.24 6.41
CA GLU A 256 20.04 -15.54 5.58
C GLU A 256 19.57 -14.29 4.80
N ASN A 257 19.55 -13.13 5.42
CA ASN A 257 19.19 -11.88 4.73
C ASN A 257 20.24 -11.51 3.68
N LEU A 258 21.53 -11.67 3.99
CA LEU A 258 22.62 -11.42 3.04
C LEU A 258 22.56 -12.38 1.85
N GLU A 259 22.31 -13.68 2.09
CA GLU A 259 22.09 -14.67 1.03
C GLU A 259 20.91 -14.26 0.14
N ALA A 260 19.78 -13.90 0.72
CA ALA A 260 18.59 -13.47 -0.02
C ALA A 260 18.87 -12.25 -0.91
N MET A 261 19.60 -11.26 -0.40
CA MET A 261 19.97 -10.06 -1.16
C MET A 261 20.96 -10.39 -2.29
N THR A 262 21.92 -11.27 -2.03
CA THR A 262 22.89 -11.75 -3.02
C THR A 262 22.17 -12.53 -4.13
N ALA A 263 21.31 -13.48 -3.76
CA ALA A 263 20.53 -14.28 -4.69
C ALA A 263 19.63 -13.40 -5.58
N PHE A 264 19.01 -12.35 -5.00
CA PHE A 264 18.23 -11.39 -5.76
C PHE A 264 19.08 -10.65 -6.81
N ALA A 265 20.26 -10.14 -6.42
CA ALA A 265 21.17 -9.44 -7.33
C ALA A 265 21.68 -10.37 -8.46
N GLU A 266 21.90 -11.63 -8.16
CA GLU A 266 22.35 -12.67 -9.10
C GLU A 266 21.21 -13.31 -9.90
N LYS A 267 19.95 -12.93 -9.62
CA LYS A 267 18.72 -13.46 -10.25
C LYS A 267 18.59 -14.99 -10.13
N ARG A 268 18.95 -15.53 -8.97
CA ARG A 268 18.81 -16.95 -8.60
C ARG A 268 17.88 -17.12 -7.39
N GLU A 269 17.49 -18.34 -7.11
CA GLU A 269 16.84 -18.66 -5.85
C GLU A 269 17.83 -18.60 -4.69
N PRO A 270 17.42 -18.05 -3.50
CA PRO A 270 18.26 -18.12 -2.31
C PRO A 270 18.37 -19.56 -1.79
N ASP A 271 19.53 -19.92 -1.30
CA ASP A 271 19.77 -21.21 -0.62
C ASP A 271 20.05 -20.98 0.86
N PHE A 272 19.08 -21.29 1.69
CA PHE A 272 19.18 -21.15 3.15
C PHE A 272 19.72 -22.41 3.83
N THR A 273 20.14 -23.43 3.07
CA THR A 273 20.65 -24.69 3.62
C THR A 273 21.91 -24.45 4.44
N GLY A 274 21.91 -24.81 5.72
CA GLY A 274 23.03 -24.61 6.63
C GLY A 274 23.22 -23.20 7.15
N LEU A 275 22.27 -22.31 6.88
CA LEU A 275 22.15 -21.01 7.50
C LEU A 275 21.08 -21.07 8.61
N GLY A 276 21.36 -20.50 9.79
CA GLY A 276 20.44 -20.49 10.94
C GLY A 276 20.91 -21.31 12.11
#